data_5be86e7f6925df88aabedcb123218a84
#
_entry.id   5be86e7f6925df88aabedcb123218a84
#
_cell.length_a   1.000
_cell.length_b   1.000
_cell.length_c   1.000
_cell.angle_alpha   90.00
_cell.angle_beta   90.00
_cell.angle_gamma   90.00
#
_symmetry.space_group_name_H-M   'P 1'
#
loop_
_entity.id
_entity.type
_entity.pdbx_description
1 polymer ?
#
loop_
_entity_poly.entity_id
_entity_poly.type
_entity_poly.pdbx_seq_one_letter_code
_entity_poly.pdbx_strand_id
1 'polypeptide(L)'
;MTTITSTILELRVRNHPGVMSHITGLFARRAFNLEAILCVPVGDGAESRMLLLVADTPRLEQIRLQLGRLHDVLAVRDRPDLPRDYFARLYETSAM
;
A
#
# COMPACT_ATOMS: atom_id res chain seq x y z
N MET A 1 1.71 -26.27 -7.96
CA MET A 1 1.10 -24.95 -8.20
C MET A 1 1.66 -23.93 -7.22
N THR A 2 2.06 -22.81 -7.74
CA THR A 2 2.64 -21.77 -6.89
C THR A 2 1.54 -20.88 -6.36
N THR A 3 1.49 -20.70 -5.04
CA THR A 3 0.59 -19.75 -4.44
C THR A 3 1.30 -18.42 -4.30
N ILE A 4 0.74 -17.38 -4.89
CA ILE A 4 1.28 -16.04 -4.72
C ILE A 4 0.85 -15.57 -3.35
N THR A 5 1.82 -15.27 -2.50
CA THR A 5 1.54 -14.71 -1.19
C THR A 5 1.78 -13.22 -1.23
N SER A 6 0.99 -12.50 -0.45
CA SER A 6 1.03 -11.04 -0.42
C SER A 6 0.82 -10.55 1.00
N THR A 7 1.33 -9.36 1.25
CA THR A 7 1.13 -8.67 2.53
C THR A 7 0.40 -7.37 2.24
N ILE A 8 -0.56 -7.03 3.10
CA ILE A 8 -1.24 -5.74 3.02
C ILE A 8 -0.62 -4.81 4.04
N LEU A 9 -0.11 -3.69 3.55
CA LEU A 9 0.43 -2.62 4.39
C LEU A 9 -0.54 -1.46 4.38
N GLU A 10 -0.71 -0.84 5.55
CA GLU A 10 -1.49 0.39 5.65
C GLU A 10 -0.54 1.54 5.92
N LEU A 11 -0.70 2.60 5.14
CA LEU A 11 0.03 3.85 5.33
C LEU A 11 -0.94 4.94 5.74
N ARG A 12 -0.50 5.79 6.66
CA ARG A 12 -1.14 7.07 6.87
C ARG A 12 -0.22 8.11 6.24
N VAL A 13 -0.76 8.92 5.34
CA VAL A 13 0.06 9.86 4.57
C VAL A 13 -0.58 11.24 4.57
N ARG A 14 0.24 12.27 4.31
CA ARG A 14 -0.26 13.62 4.07
C ARG A 14 -0.98 13.61 2.73
N ASN A 15 -2.17 14.20 2.69
CA ASN A 15 -2.96 14.25 1.47
C ASN A 15 -2.57 15.47 0.66
N HIS A 16 -1.64 15.29 -0.28
CA HIS A 16 -1.25 16.37 -1.19
C HIS A 16 -0.91 15.82 -2.56
N PRO A 17 -0.87 16.70 -3.58
CA PRO A 17 -0.49 16.26 -4.93
C PRO A 17 0.89 15.61 -4.92
N GLY A 18 1.01 14.51 -5.63
CA GLY A 18 2.28 13.82 -5.78
C GLY A 18 2.56 12.73 -4.77
N VAL A 19 1.75 12.59 -3.69
CA VAL A 19 2.03 11.54 -2.70
C VAL A 19 1.95 10.14 -3.35
N MET A 20 0.96 9.93 -4.21
CA MET A 20 0.82 8.66 -4.92
C MET A 20 2.05 8.36 -5.77
N SER A 21 2.57 9.37 -6.48
CA SER A 21 3.77 9.21 -7.30
C SER A 21 4.99 8.86 -6.47
N HIS A 22 5.12 9.46 -5.28
CA HIS A 22 6.24 9.14 -4.40
C HIS A 22 6.20 7.68 -3.97
N ILE A 23 5.01 7.18 -3.62
CA ILE A 23 4.85 5.79 -3.18
C ILE A 23 5.13 4.83 -4.34
N THR A 24 4.44 5.01 -5.47
CA THR A 24 4.61 4.11 -6.61
C THR A 24 6.01 4.20 -7.20
N GLY A 25 6.61 5.40 -7.18
CA GLY A 25 7.97 5.60 -7.64
C GLY A 25 9.00 4.83 -6.81
N LEU A 26 8.77 4.76 -5.50
CA LEU A 26 9.66 3.98 -4.63
C LEU A 26 9.65 2.51 -5.04
N PHE A 27 8.46 1.94 -5.25
CA PHE A 27 8.34 0.54 -5.65
C PHE A 27 9.03 0.30 -7.00
N ALA A 28 8.82 1.22 -7.94
CA ALA A 28 9.42 1.09 -9.28
C ALA A 28 10.95 1.15 -9.21
N ARG A 29 11.49 2.11 -8.48
CA ARG A 29 12.95 2.30 -8.40
C ARG A 29 13.66 1.13 -7.71
N ARG A 30 12.97 0.48 -6.77
CA ARG A 30 13.54 -0.63 -6.00
C ARG A 30 13.17 -1.99 -6.57
N ALA A 31 12.42 -2.01 -7.67
CA ALA A 31 11.94 -3.25 -8.29
C ALA A 31 11.13 -4.11 -7.33
N PHE A 32 10.35 -3.47 -6.47
CA PHE A 32 9.38 -4.16 -5.63
C PHE A 32 8.06 -4.26 -6.38
N ASN A 33 7.34 -5.36 -6.18
CA ASN A 33 6.08 -5.60 -6.88
C ASN A 33 4.90 -5.12 -6.04
N LEU A 34 4.30 -4.02 -6.47
CA LEU A 34 3.08 -3.47 -5.87
C LEU A 34 1.89 -3.93 -6.72
N GLU A 35 1.04 -4.76 -6.13
CA GLU A 35 -0.03 -5.42 -6.87
C GLU A 35 -1.34 -4.67 -6.84
N ALA A 36 -1.60 -3.92 -5.77
CA ALA A 36 -2.80 -3.11 -5.67
C ALA A 36 -2.57 -1.95 -4.72
N ILE A 37 -3.32 -0.88 -4.94
CA ILE A 37 -3.23 0.31 -4.11
C ILE A 37 -4.62 0.91 -3.99
N LEU A 38 -4.99 1.29 -2.77
CA LEU A 38 -6.22 2.00 -2.49
C LEU A 38 -5.86 3.20 -1.63
N CYS A 39 -6.28 4.39 -2.04
CA CYS A 39 -5.96 5.62 -1.32
C CYS A 39 -7.26 6.38 -1.08
N VAL A 40 -7.57 6.67 0.20
CA VAL A 40 -8.82 7.29 0.58
C VAL A 40 -8.51 8.43 1.57
N PRO A 41 -9.00 9.65 1.30
CA PRO A 41 -8.87 10.72 2.28
C PRO A 41 -9.68 10.39 3.53
N VAL A 42 -9.17 10.81 4.68
CA VAL A 42 -9.81 10.56 5.98
C VAL A 42 -9.99 11.87 6.74
N GLY A 43 -10.95 11.85 7.66
CA GLY A 43 -11.22 13.01 8.49
C GLY A 43 -11.57 14.22 7.64
N ASP A 44 -10.86 15.32 7.88
CA ASP A 44 -11.09 16.59 7.16
C ASP A 44 -10.37 16.61 5.80
N GLY A 45 -9.72 15.54 5.42
CA GLY A 45 -9.02 15.43 4.14
C GLY A 45 -7.56 15.84 4.19
N ALA A 46 -7.04 16.22 5.36
CA ALA A 46 -5.63 16.58 5.47
C ALA A 46 -4.71 15.36 5.36
N GLU A 47 -5.23 14.19 5.67
CA GLU A 47 -4.49 12.93 5.57
C GLU A 47 -5.27 11.94 4.73
N SER A 48 -4.57 10.97 4.19
CA SER A 48 -5.17 9.84 3.48
C SER A 48 -4.68 8.54 4.10
N ARG A 49 -5.52 7.51 4.00
CA ARG A 49 -5.15 6.15 4.33
C ARG A 49 -4.91 5.41 3.04
N MET A 50 -3.78 4.74 2.95
CA MET A 50 -3.45 3.93 1.79
C MET A 50 -3.32 2.48 2.21
N LEU A 51 -3.91 1.57 1.43
CA LEU A 51 -3.70 0.14 1.57
C LEU A 51 -2.93 -0.33 0.35
N LEU A 52 -1.82 -1.02 0.60
CA LEU A 52 -0.96 -1.52 -0.45
C LEU A 52 -0.92 -3.05 -0.38
N LEU A 53 -1.18 -3.70 -1.51
CA LEU A 53 -0.99 -5.14 -1.63
C LEU A 53 0.36 -5.37 -2.25
N VAL A 54 1.28 -5.93 -1.47
CA VAL A 54 2.68 -6.10 -1.87
C VAL A 54 2.98 -7.58 -1.95
N ALA A 55 3.56 -8.02 -3.07
CA ALA A 55 3.99 -9.40 -3.21
C ALA A 55 5.04 -9.72 -2.15
N ASP A 56 4.90 -10.87 -1.48
CA ASP A 56 5.84 -11.26 -0.44
C ASP A 56 7.24 -11.43 -1.04
N THR A 57 8.23 -10.98 -0.27
CA THR A 57 9.62 -11.00 -0.67
C THR A 57 10.48 -11.00 0.59
N PRO A 58 11.69 -11.59 0.54
CA PRO A 58 12.62 -11.46 1.67
C PRO A 58 12.99 -10.01 1.97
N ARG A 59 12.69 -9.08 1.06
CA ARG A 59 13.01 -7.66 1.19
C ARG A 59 11.86 -6.85 1.80
N LEU A 60 10.82 -7.51 2.31
CA LEU A 60 9.63 -6.81 2.81
C LEU A 60 9.95 -5.82 3.93
N GLU A 61 10.88 -6.17 4.80
CA GLU A 61 11.30 -5.27 5.86
C GLU A 61 11.96 -4.00 5.31
N GLN A 62 12.75 -4.14 4.24
CA GLN A 62 13.32 -2.97 3.57
C GLN A 62 12.23 -2.06 2.99
N ILE A 63 11.18 -2.68 2.46
CA ILE A 63 10.04 -1.91 1.91
C ILE A 63 9.43 -1.07 3.01
N ARG A 64 9.16 -1.67 4.18
CA ARG A 64 8.60 -0.94 5.31
C ARG A 64 9.49 0.22 5.73
N LEU A 65 10.79 -0.01 5.85
CA LEU A 65 11.73 1.02 6.26
C LEU A 65 11.80 2.15 5.24
N GLN A 66 11.85 1.82 3.97
CA GLN A 66 11.91 2.83 2.91
C GLN A 66 10.63 3.66 2.84
N LEU A 67 9.48 3.02 2.99
CA LEU A 67 8.21 3.74 3.04
C LEU A 67 8.18 4.72 4.21
N GLY A 68 8.64 4.28 5.38
CA GLY A 68 8.63 5.11 6.57
C GLY A 68 9.56 6.31 6.48
N ARG A 69 10.52 6.30 5.55
CA ARG A 69 11.45 7.42 5.35
C ARG A 69 10.92 8.47 4.40
N LEU A 70 9.85 8.19 3.68
CA LEU A 70 9.27 9.18 2.77
C LEU A 70 8.64 10.30 3.59
N HIS A 71 8.90 11.54 3.18
CA HIS A 71 8.46 12.72 3.93
C HIS A 71 6.95 12.71 4.22
N ASP A 72 6.17 12.27 3.25
CA ASP A 72 4.72 12.34 3.37
C ASP A 72 4.11 11.17 4.10
N VAL A 73 4.90 10.15 4.45
CA VAL A 73 4.41 8.96 5.15
C VAL A 73 4.51 9.20 6.64
N LEU A 74 3.37 9.19 7.31
CA LEU A 74 3.27 9.47 8.74
C LEU A 74 3.33 8.19 9.58
N ALA A 75 2.87 7.07 9.03
CA ALA A 75 2.90 5.79 9.72
C ALA A 75 2.79 4.65 8.70
N VAL A 76 3.39 3.51 9.05
CA VAL A 76 3.34 2.28 8.26
C VAL A 76 3.02 1.14 9.21
N ARG A 77 2.05 0.29 8.86
CA ARG A 77 1.78 -0.90 9.64
C ARG A 77 1.26 -2.03 8.78
N ASP A 78 1.45 -3.26 9.22
CA ASP A 78 0.87 -4.42 8.58
C ASP A 78 -0.61 -4.52 8.92
N ARG A 79 -1.38 -5.09 8.01
CA ARG A 79 -2.81 -5.37 8.23
C ARG A 79 -3.07 -6.86 8.04
N PRO A 80 -2.60 -7.70 8.97
CA PRO A 80 -2.83 -9.15 8.87
C PRO A 80 -4.30 -9.53 9.11
N ASP A 81 -5.10 -8.60 9.64
CA ASP A 81 -6.52 -8.77 9.86
C ASP A 81 -7.32 -8.74 8.56
N LEU A 82 -6.77 -8.17 7.48
CA LEU A 82 -7.45 -8.11 6.20
C LEU A 82 -7.17 -9.37 5.40
N PRO A 83 -8.20 -9.95 4.75
CA PRO A 83 -7.99 -11.15 3.94
C PRO A 83 -7.20 -10.82 2.68
N ARG A 84 -6.46 -11.82 2.17
CA ARG A 84 -5.62 -11.63 0.97
C ARG A 84 -6.42 -11.23 -0.25
N ASP A 85 -7.67 -11.64 -0.33
CA ASP A 85 -8.54 -11.32 -1.45
C ASP A 85 -9.33 -10.02 -1.23
N TYR A 86 -8.92 -9.20 -0.25
CA TYR A 86 -9.61 -7.95 0.07
C TYR A 86 -9.80 -7.07 -1.16
N PHE A 87 -8.72 -6.86 -1.92
CA PHE A 87 -8.79 -6.00 -3.11
C PHE A 87 -9.62 -6.63 -4.23
N ALA A 88 -9.49 -7.95 -4.40
CA ALA A 88 -10.29 -8.66 -5.40
C ALA A 88 -11.78 -8.56 -5.08
N ARG A 89 -12.14 -8.65 -3.80
CA ARG A 89 -13.54 -8.51 -3.38
C ARG A 89 -14.08 -7.12 -3.65
N LEU A 90 -13.25 -6.08 -3.46
CA LEU A 90 -13.67 -4.71 -3.78
C LEU A 90 -13.98 -4.58 -5.26
N TYR A 91 -13.13 -5.15 -6.11
CA TYR A 91 -13.35 -5.13 -7.55
C TYR A 91 -14.63 -5.87 -7.92
N GLU A 92 -14.85 -7.05 -7.37
CA GLU A 92 -16.04 -7.85 -7.65
C GLU A 92 -17.31 -7.13 -7.20
N THR A 93 -17.27 -6.48 -6.05
CA THR A 93 -18.41 -5.75 -5.51
C THR A 93 -18.80 -4.58 -6.40
N SER A 94 -17.80 -3.89 -6.96
CA SER A 94 -18.04 -2.70 -7.78
C SER A 94 -18.24 -3.01 -9.26
N ALA A 95 -17.91 -4.22 -9.70
CA ALA A 95 -18.08 -4.62 -11.10
C ALA A 95 -19.55 -4.83 -11.40
N MET A 96 -19.98 -4.27 -12.50
CA MET A 96 -21.38 -4.32 -12.91
C MET A 96 -21.54 -5.13 -14.17
#